data_ba43bec1ff01a48f83b585594a0f23dc
#
_entry.id   ba43bec1ff01a48f83b585594a0f23dc
#
_cell.length_a   1.000
_cell.length_b   1.000
_cell.length_c   1.000
_cell.angle_alpha   90.00
_cell.angle_beta   90.00
_cell.angle_gamma   90.00
#
_symmetry.space_group_name_H-M   'P 1'
#
loop_
_entity.id
_entity.type
_entity.pdbx_description
1 polymer ?
#
loop_
_entity_poly.entity_id
_entity_poly.type
_entity_poly.pdbx_seq_one_letter_code
_entity_poly.pdbx_strand_id
1 'polypeptide(L)'
;MAKGSVRKKGKKWYYRYYVEDASGNRIQRECVGTESKAETEKLLREAIKDFEEKQFVAKTNSITLGDLLDMWAEEDLKVGTLSNGTVDTYLHAIRKIKEHPIADRKLKTVTAEHLQQYMDLLIFGGKAPDGTEYRGFSKDYVRSFSAVLNRSFKFAVFPKTLITFNPMQYVVMHNKAEDVDIFATGDDEEEKISAITHKQFLSLVSFLERKENPAVLPIQIAYYAGLRIGEACALTWNDINLDEQYLTIRRSVRRNSARKKVELGTTKRKKIRTVDFGDTLTDILKKARKEQLKNRMKYGELGYKNYYKEVVEKNRTHYELYAMPRSEDVP
;
A
#
# COMPACT_ATOMS: atom_id res chain seq x y z
N MET A 1 7.22 8.09 34.45
CA MET A 1 6.44 7.94 35.69
C MET A 1 6.57 9.21 36.51
N ALA A 2 5.45 9.86 36.80
CA ALA A 2 5.42 11.04 37.68
C ALA A 2 5.84 10.63 39.09
N LYS A 3 6.83 11.29 39.66
CA LYS A 3 7.27 11.06 41.06
C LYS A 3 6.52 12.01 41.97
N GLY A 4 5.94 11.51 43.04
CA GLY A 4 5.26 12.29 44.05
C GLY A 4 5.72 11.94 45.47
N SER A 5 5.41 12.78 46.45
CA SER A 5 5.73 12.55 47.85
C SER A 5 4.61 13.10 48.74
N VAL A 6 4.48 12.53 49.94
CA VAL A 6 3.56 13.01 50.96
C VAL A 6 4.32 13.60 52.13
N ARG A 7 3.79 14.66 52.75
CA ARG A 7 4.35 15.27 53.96
C ARG A 7 3.27 15.72 54.92
N LYS A 8 3.58 15.69 56.22
CA LYS A 8 2.67 16.13 57.27
C LYS A 8 2.81 17.64 57.48
N LYS A 9 1.70 18.35 57.50
CA LYS A 9 1.61 19.77 57.87
C LYS A 9 0.50 19.94 58.90
N GLY A 10 0.86 20.17 60.15
CA GLY A 10 -0.10 20.25 61.27
C GLY A 10 -0.84 18.92 61.49
N LYS A 11 -2.16 18.94 61.51
CA LYS A 11 -2.99 17.74 61.72
C LYS A 11 -3.25 16.93 60.44
N LYS A 12 -2.93 17.50 59.26
CA LYS A 12 -3.23 16.85 57.97
C LYS A 12 -1.98 16.49 57.19
N TRP A 13 -2.08 15.45 56.34
CA TRP A 13 -1.10 15.11 55.35
C TRP A 13 -1.40 15.84 54.06
N TYR A 14 -0.33 16.20 53.34
CA TYR A 14 -0.38 16.85 52.03
C TYR A 14 0.38 15.97 51.04
N TYR A 15 -0.10 15.91 49.80
CA TYR A 15 0.62 15.22 48.76
C TYR A 15 1.02 16.21 47.66
N ARG A 16 2.17 15.97 47.04
CA ARG A 16 2.71 16.76 45.95
C ARG A 16 3.22 15.89 44.87
N TYR A 17 3.02 16.30 43.62
CA TYR A 17 3.51 15.62 42.44
C TYR A 17 3.89 16.65 41.39
N TYR A 18 4.73 16.21 40.41
CA TYR A 18 5.16 17.06 39.32
C TYR A 18 4.30 16.81 38.12
N VAL A 19 3.88 17.89 37.46
CA VAL A 19 3.14 17.92 36.20
C VAL A 19 3.97 18.66 35.16
N GLU A 20 3.82 18.31 33.90
CA GLU A 20 4.40 19.10 32.80
C GLU A 20 3.30 20.00 32.23
N ASP A 21 3.63 21.26 32.02
CA ASP A 21 2.74 22.19 31.33
C ASP A 21 2.73 21.97 29.81
N ALA A 22 1.91 22.72 29.05
CA ALA A 22 1.82 22.66 27.61
C ALA A 22 3.15 22.98 26.89
N SER A 23 4.10 23.59 27.59
CA SER A 23 5.43 23.98 27.12
C SER A 23 6.54 22.99 27.52
N GLY A 24 6.18 21.92 28.26
CA GLY A 24 7.13 20.91 28.72
C GLY A 24 7.85 21.27 30.02
N ASN A 25 7.49 22.34 30.71
CA ASN A 25 8.09 22.74 31.98
C ASN A 25 7.47 21.93 33.14
N ARG A 26 8.33 21.52 34.09
CA ARG A 26 7.89 20.83 35.28
C ARG A 26 7.33 21.79 36.32
N ILE A 27 6.03 21.66 36.61
CA ILE A 27 5.34 22.43 37.65
C ILE A 27 5.01 21.48 38.81
N GLN A 28 5.29 21.91 40.04
CA GLN A 28 4.93 21.17 41.24
C GLN A 28 3.50 21.54 41.68
N ARG A 29 2.63 20.56 41.82
CA ARG A 29 1.31 20.73 42.45
C ARG A 29 1.34 20.14 43.86
N GLU A 30 0.83 20.88 44.85
CA GLU A 30 0.62 20.44 46.21
C GLU A 30 -0.88 20.47 46.51
N CYS A 31 -1.41 19.35 47.03
CA CYS A 31 -2.82 19.19 47.36
C CYS A 31 -2.96 18.75 48.81
N VAL A 32 -4.07 19.12 49.42
CA VAL A 32 -4.42 18.73 50.78
C VAL A 32 -4.93 17.29 50.75
N GLY A 33 -4.36 16.44 51.60
CA GLY A 33 -4.82 15.05 51.81
C GLY A 33 -5.68 14.94 53.08
N THR A 34 -5.59 13.78 53.74
CA THR A 34 -6.37 13.45 54.92
C THR A 34 -5.50 13.50 56.19
N GLU A 35 -6.07 13.14 57.32
CA GLU A 35 -5.32 12.92 58.59
C GLU A 35 -4.52 11.63 58.56
N SER A 36 -4.86 10.72 57.68
CA SER A 36 -4.18 9.43 57.48
C SER A 36 -3.12 9.51 56.39
N LYS A 37 -1.90 9.03 56.68
CA LYS A 37 -0.81 8.94 55.70
C LYS A 37 -1.17 7.98 54.57
N ALA A 38 -1.71 6.81 54.87
CA ALA A 38 -2.05 5.77 53.92
C ALA A 38 -3.13 6.24 52.91
N GLU A 39 -4.15 6.91 53.41
CA GLU A 39 -5.19 7.48 52.53
C GLU A 39 -4.64 8.61 51.63
N THR A 40 -3.76 9.46 52.17
CA THR A 40 -3.12 10.51 51.39
C THR A 40 -2.19 9.94 50.31
N GLU A 41 -1.49 8.83 50.59
CA GLU A 41 -0.72 8.11 49.56
C GLU A 41 -1.62 7.49 48.47
N LYS A 42 -2.82 7.02 48.83
CA LYS A 42 -3.82 6.56 47.85
C LYS A 42 -4.29 7.68 46.96
N LEU A 43 -4.63 8.84 47.55
CA LEU A 43 -5.00 10.06 46.80
C LEU A 43 -3.86 10.51 45.88
N LEU A 44 -2.63 10.44 46.30
CA LEU A 44 -1.47 10.76 45.45
C LEU A 44 -1.38 9.82 44.24
N ARG A 45 -1.57 8.51 44.43
CA ARG A 45 -1.54 7.54 43.31
C ARG A 45 -2.67 7.78 42.32
N GLU A 46 -3.89 8.05 42.83
CA GLU A 46 -5.05 8.39 42.02
C GLU A 46 -4.82 9.69 41.23
N ALA A 47 -4.29 10.73 41.88
CA ALA A 47 -4.00 12.00 41.23
C ALA A 47 -2.90 11.88 40.13
N ILE A 48 -1.88 11.05 40.37
CA ILE A 48 -0.84 10.77 39.35
C ILE A 48 -1.45 10.00 38.18
N LYS A 49 -2.25 8.98 38.46
CA LYS A 49 -2.94 8.18 37.43
C LYS A 49 -3.88 9.04 36.60
N ASP A 50 -4.72 9.85 37.25
CA ASP A 50 -5.61 10.80 36.57
C ASP A 50 -4.86 11.82 35.71
N PHE A 51 -3.69 12.27 36.17
CA PHE A 51 -2.87 13.22 35.42
C PHE A 51 -2.22 12.52 34.21
N GLU A 52 -1.69 11.33 34.39
CA GLU A 52 -1.11 10.54 33.27
C GLU A 52 -2.19 10.19 32.23
N GLU A 53 -3.39 9.82 32.65
CA GLU A 53 -4.55 9.58 31.78
C GLU A 53 -4.99 10.88 31.06
N LYS A 54 -5.05 12.01 31.76
CA LYS A 54 -5.40 13.31 31.15
C LYS A 54 -4.32 13.85 30.21
N GLN A 55 -3.03 13.66 30.52
CA GLN A 55 -1.95 14.01 29.58
C GLN A 55 -1.99 13.13 28.33
N PHE A 56 -2.22 11.84 28.49
CA PHE A 56 -2.44 10.93 27.38
C PHE A 56 -3.64 11.39 26.54
N VAL A 57 -4.76 11.75 27.19
CA VAL A 57 -5.95 12.31 26.54
C VAL A 57 -5.67 13.63 25.83
N ALA A 58 -4.86 14.53 26.41
CA ALA A 58 -4.55 15.83 25.81
C ALA A 58 -3.68 15.72 24.55
N LYS A 59 -2.64 14.88 24.58
CA LYS A 59 -1.75 14.65 23.42
C LYS A 59 -2.45 14.00 22.23
N THR A 60 -3.44 13.13 22.49
CA THR A 60 -4.20 12.43 21.44
C THR A 60 -5.46 13.18 20.97
N ASN A 61 -5.91 14.20 21.69
CA ASN A 61 -7.11 14.96 21.33
C ASN A 61 -6.96 15.83 20.07
N SER A 62 -5.75 16.15 19.66
CA SER A 62 -5.47 16.93 18.46
C SER A 62 -5.23 16.09 17.20
N ILE A 63 -4.85 14.83 17.36
CA ILE A 63 -4.50 13.94 16.24
C ILE A 63 -5.76 13.54 15.47
N THR A 64 -5.75 13.75 14.16
CA THR A 64 -6.81 13.32 13.25
C THR A 64 -6.52 11.92 12.68
N LEU A 65 -7.53 11.33 12.01
CA LEU A 65 -7.30 10.08 11.26
C LEU A 65 -6.29 10.29 10.12
N GLY A 66 -6.31 11.45 9.46
CA GLY A 66 -5.34 11.82 8.43
C GLY A 66 -3.91 11.86 8.96
N ASP A 67 -3.70 12.44 10.15
CA ASP A 67 -2.38 12.48 10.80
C ASP A 67 -1.89 11.08 11.16
N LEU A 68 -2.78 10.20 11.63
CA LEU A 68 -2.46 8.80 11.90
C LEU A 68 -1.98 8.08 10.63
N LEU A 69 -2.68 8.29 9.51
CA LEU A 69 -2.32 7.66 8.23
C LEU A 69 -0.94 8.12 7.74
N ASP A 70 -0.62 9.41 7.88
CA ASP A 70 0.70 9.95 7.52
C ASP A 70 1.80 9.38 8.44
N MET A 71 1.55 9.36 9.74
CA MET A 71 2.47 8.79 10.72
C MET A 71 2.75 7.30 10.44
N TRP A 72 1.70 6.52 10.21
CA TRP A 72 1.84 5.10 9.85
C TRP A 72 2.58 4.91 8.53
N ALA A 73 2.31 5.76 7.53
CA ALA A 73 2.98 5.68 6.24
C ALA A 73 4.50 5.90 6.36
N GLU A 74 4.92 6.88 7.16
CA GLU A 74 6.35 7.21 7.30
C GLU A 74 7.09 6.23 8.21
N GLU A 75 6.49 5.82 9.31
CA GLU A 75 7.18 5.06 10.35
C GLU A 75 7.10 3.53 10.18
N ASP A 76 6.04 3.02 9.56
CA ASP A 76 5.82 1.58 9.41
C ASP A 76 5.75 1.14 7.94
N LEU A 77 4.85 1.75 7.13
CA LEU A 77 4.63 1.31 5.76
C LEU A 77 5.88 1.43 4.87
N LYS A 78 6.55 2.58 4.88
CA LYS A 78 7.75 2.83 4.06
C LYS A 78 8.99 2.13 4.60
N VAL A 79 9.03 1.81 5.88
CA VAL A 79 10.16 1.11 6.53
C VAL A 79 10.01 -0.41 6.43
N GLY A 80 8.79 -0.91 6.32
CA GLY A 80 8.47 -2.33 6.30
C GLY A 80 8.95 -3.08 5.05
N THR A 81 8.75 -4.39 5.05
CA THR A 81 9.22 -5.33 4.01
C THR A 81 8.23 -5.54 2.86
N LEU A 82 7.14 -4.76 2.79
CA LEU A 82 6.15 -4.88 1.73
C LEU A 82 6.75 -4.52 0.36
N SER A 83 6.26 -5.15 -0.70
CA SER A 83 6.70 -4.82 -2.05
C SER A 83 6.37 -3.36 -2.40
N ASN A 84 7.21 -2.73 -3.23
CA ASN A 84 6.96 -1.35 -3.68
C ASN A 84 5.57 -1.18 -4.30
N GLY A 85 5.06 -2.17 -5.06
CA GLY A 85 3.71 -2.14 -5.61
C GLY A 85 2.61 -2.10 -4.55
N THR A 86 2.78 -2.85 -3.46
CA THR A 86 1.83 -2.81 -2.33
C THR A 86 1.88 -1.47 -1.61
N VAL A 87 3.10 -0.91 -1.42
CA VAL A 87 3.27 0.41 -0.81
C VAL A 87 2.61 1.49 -1.65
N ASP A 88 2.81 1.49 -2.97
CA ASP A 88 2.18 2.46 -3.88
C ASP A 88 0.65 2.35 -3.83
N THR A 89 0.10 1.12 -3.77
CA THR A 89 -1.34 0.89 -3.62
C THR A 89 -1.86 1.46 -2.31
N TYR A 90 -1.14 1.25 -1.21
CA TYR A 90 -1.53 1.77 0.10
C TYR A 90 -1.39 3.29 0.20
N LEU A 91 -0.33 3.88 -0.37
CA LEU A 91 -0.19 5.33 -0.45
C LEU A 91 -1.30 5.96 -1.30
N HIS A 92 -1.73 5.29 -2.38
CA HIS A 92 -2.90 5.72 -3.14
C HIS A 92 -4.18 5.68 -2.30
N ALA A 93 -4.42 4.60 -1.55
CA ALA A 93 -5.56 4.49 -0.66
C ALA A 93 -5.54 5.56 0.45
N ILE A 94 -4.37 5.82 1.07
CA ILE A 94 -4.19 6.89 2.07
C ILE A 94 -4.60 8.24 1.48
N ARG A 95 -4.09 8.59 0.29
CA ARG A 95 -4.45 9.84 -0.38
C ARG A 95 -5.96 9.94 -0.59
N LYS A 96 -6.61 8.87 -1.04
CA LYS A 96 -8.06 8.86 -1.25
C LYS A 96 -8.87 8.92 0.05
N ILE A 97 -8.40 8.30 1.13
CA ILE A 97 -9.03 8.46 2.46
C ILE A 97 -8.93 9.91 2.93
N LYS A 98 -7.78 10.56 2.69
CA LYS A 98 -7.55 11.97 3.08
C LYS A 98 -8.39 12.98 2.28
N GLU A 99 -8.87 12.61 1.11
CA GLU A 99 -9.83 13.42 0.33
C GLU A 99 -11.25 13.38 0.92
N HIS A 100 -11.55 12.44 1.84
CA HIS A 100 -12.87 12.30 2.46
C HIS A 100 -12.88 12.94 3.87
N PRO A 101 -13.99 13.60 4.29
CA PRO A 101 -14.09 14.27 5.59
C PRO A 101 -13.82 13.40 6.81
N ILE A 102 -13.85 12.08 6.68
CA ILE A 102 -13.50 11.17 7.76
C ILE A 102 -12.05 11.36 8.24
N ALA A 103 -11.16 11.81 7.35
CA ALA A 103 -9.75 12.02 7.68
C ALA A 103 -9.54 13.17 8.68
N ASP A 104 -10.42 14.17 8.66
CA ASP A 104 -10.34 15.34 9.53
C ASP A 104 -10.91 15.07 10.94
N ARG A 105 -11.57 13.90 11.12
CA ARG A 105 -12.09 13.53 12.43
C ARG A 105 -10.95 13.25 13.40
N LYS A 106 -11.11 13.75 14.62
CA LYS A 106 -10.19 13.44 15.73
C LYS A 106 -10.16 11.92 15.97
N LEU A 107 -9.00 11.34 16.04
CA LEU A 107 -8.81 9.88 16.12
C LEU A 107 -9.65 9.21 17.20
N LYS A 108 -9.78 9.84 18.36
CA LYS A 108 -10.63 9.34 19.48
C LYS A 108 -12.12 9.35 19.21
N THR A 109 -12.58 10.16 18.27
CA THR A 109 -14.01 10.26 17.93
C THR A 109 -14.38 9.39 16.74
N VAL A 110 -13.39 8.70 16.13
CA VAL A 110 -13.65 7.76 15.04
C VAL A 110 -14.19 6.47 15.63
N THR A 111 -15.45 6.17 15.33
CA THR A 111 -16.13 4.94 15.77
C THR A 111 -16.17 3.90 14.66
N ALA A 112 -16.49 2.66 15.00
CA ALA A 112 -16.73 1.61 14.01
C ALA A 112 -17.87 1.98 13.05
N GLU A 113 -18.90 2.68 13.54
CA GLU A 113 -20.02 3.16 12.73
C GLU A 113 -19.57 4.14 11.64
N HIS A 114 -18.73 5.13 11.98
CA HIS A 114 -18.18 6.06 10.99
C HIS A 114 -17.36 5.34 9.90
N LEU A 115 -16.59 4.34 10.32
CA LEU A 115 -15.78 3.53 9.39
C LEU A 115 -16.67 2.64 8.53
N GLN A 116 -17.75 2.07 9.11
CA GLN A 116 -18.71 1.26 8.36
C GLN A 116 -19.40 2.11 7.28
N GLN A 117 -19.91 3.29 7.66
CA GLN A 117 -20.53 4.22 6.70
C GLN A 117 -19.57 4.59 5.56
N TYR A 118 -18.30 4.84 5.88
CA TYR A 118 -17.29 5.11 4.85
C TYR A 118 -17.04 3.90 3.95
N MET A 119 -16.92 2.70 4.50
CA MET A 119 -16.70 1.48 3.71
C MET A 119 -17.93 1.17 2.83
N ASP A 120 -19.13 1.35 3.35
CA ASP A 120 -20.37 1.14 2.60
C ASP A 120 -20.51 2.18 1.46
N LEU A 121 -20.14 3.43 1.71
CA LEU A 121 -20.07 4.47 0.67
C LEU A 121 -19.10 4.07 -0.46
N LEU A 122 -17.95 3.51 -0.12
CA LEU A 122 -16.99 3.04 -1.13
C LEU A 122 -17.52 1.82 -1.91
N ILE A 123 -18.28 0.94 -1.27
CA ILE A 123 -18.83 -0.27 -1.91
C ILE A 123 -20.04 0.07 -2.76
N PHE A 124 -21.04 0.70 -2.18
CA PHE A 124 -22.34 0.91 -2.82
C PHE A 124 -22.40 2.20 -3.63
N GLY A 125 -21.57 3.17 -3.31
CA GLY A 125 -21.69 4.53 -3.81
C GLY A 125 -22.67 5.36 -3.00
N GLY A 126 -22.89 6.59 -3.43
CA GLY A 126 -23.78 7.55 -2.76
C GLY A 126 -23.12 8.90 -2.55
N LYS A 127 -23.71 9.74 -1.70
CA LYS A 127 -23.18 11.07 -1.39
C LYS A 127 -22.47 11.05 -0.02
N ALA A 128 -21.26 11.58 -0.01
CA ALA A 128 -20.53 11.83 1.23
C ALA A 128 -21.15 13.05 1.98
N PRO A 129 -20.82 13.25 3.28
CA PRO A 129 -21.32 14.37 4.06
C PRO A 129 -20.98 15.76 3.51
N ASP A 130 -19.92 15.87 2.71
CA ASP A 130 -19.49 17.09 2.00
C ASP A 130 -20.18 17.28 0.64
N GLY A 131 -21.09 16.38 0.27
CA GLY A 131 -21.79 16.40 -1.00
C GLY A 131 -21.08 15.70 -2.17
N THR A 132 -19.85 15.20 -1.98
CA THR A 132 -19.10 14.47 -3.01
C THR A 132 -19.82 13.16 -3.37
N GLU A 133 -20.00 12.90 -4.67
CA GLU A 133 -20.64 11.68 -5.15
C GLU A 133 -19.61 10.56 -5.41
N TYR A 134 -19.94 9.38 -4.89
CA TYR A 134 -19.20 8.14 -5.12
C TYR A 134 -20.04 7.16 -5.94
N ARG A 135 -19.44 6.60 -7.00
CA ARG A 135 -20.12 5.62 -7.87
C ARG A 135 -20.10 4.19 -7.34
N GLY A 136 -19.42 3.96 -6.21
CA GLY A 136 -19.10 2.61 -5.73
C GLY A 136 -17.97 1.94 -6.51
N PHE A 137 -17.19 1.14 -5.83
CA PHE A 137 -16.00 0.48 -6.36
C PHE A 137 -16.09 -1.04 -6.24
N SER A 138 -15.19 -1.75 -6.93
CA SER A 138 -15.06 -3.19 -6.80
C SER A 138 -14.57 -3.58 -5.40
N LYS A 139 -14.97 -4.76 -4.93
CA LYS A 139 -14.57 -5.30 -3.62
C LYS A 139 -13.06 -5.34 -3.44
N ASP A 140 -12.31 -5.72 -4.47
CA ASP A 140 -10.85 -5.80 -4.41
C ASP A 140 -10.19 -4.43 -4.26
N TYR A 141 -10.74 -3.39 -4.89
CA TYR A 141 -10.28 -2.02 -4.70
C TYR A 141 -10.54 -1.56 -3.26
N VAL A 142 -11.75 -1.78 -2.73
CA VAL A 142 -12.13 -1.38 -1.37
C VAL A 142 -11.33 -2.14 -0.31
N ARG A 143 -10.92 -3.39 -0.56
CA ARG A 143 -10.03 -4.16 0.34
C ARG A 143 -8.72 -3.43 0.64
N SER A 144 -8.19 -2.65 -0.29
CA SER A 144 -6.96 -1.87 -0.03
C SER A 144 -7.18 -0.77 1.00
N PHE A 145 -8.34 -0.14 1.03
CA PHE A 145 -8.73 0.86 2.02
C PHE A 145 -8.93 0.22 3.40
N SER A 146 -9.66 -0.88 3.45
CA SER A 146 -9.83 -1.65 4.68
C SER A 146 -8.49 -2.11 5.27
N ALA A 147 -7.56 -2.59 4.43
CA ALA A 147 -6.24 -3.00 4.87
C ALA A 147 -5.42 -1.83 5.43
N VAL A 148 -5.45 -0.67 4.79
CA VAL A 148 -4.79 0.56 5.25
C VAL A 148 -5.35 1.00 6.59
N LEU A 149 -6.67 1.15 6.71
CA LEU A 149 -7.32 1.55 7.96
C LEU A 149 -7.02 0.54 9.09
N ASN A 150 -7.18 -0.75 8.84
CA ASN A 150 -6.94 -1.76 9.86
C ASN A 150 -5.46 -1.76 10.35
N ARG A 151 -4.50 -1.59 9.44
CA ARG A 151 -3.07 -1.53 9.80
C ARG A 151 -2.71 -0.26 10.54
N SER A 152 -3.21 0.90 10.10
CA SER A 152 -2.98 2.18 10.77
C SER A 152 -3.60 2.23 12.17
N PHE A 153 -4.81 1.70 12.36
CA PHE A 153 -5.40 1.58 13.69
C PHE A 153 -4.66 0.57 14.59
N LYS A 154 -4.15 -0.55 14.05
CA LYS A 154 -3.27 -1.45 14.81
C LYS A 154 -2.00 -0.73 15.28
N PHE A 155 -1.39 0.05 14.41
CA PHE A 155 -0.24 0.88 14.75
C PHE A 155 -0.57 1.95 15.81
N ALA A 156 -1.77 2.53 15.76
CA ALA A 156 -2.25 3.47 16.77
C ALA A 156 -2.46 2.81 18.15
N VAL A 157 -2.89 1.54 18.19
CA VAL A 157 -3.00 0.77 19.44
C VAL A 157 -1.61 0.40 19.96
N PHE A 158 -0.78 -0.17 19.11
CA PHE A 158 0.60 -0.54 19.41
C PHE A 158 1.47 -0.40 18.14
N PRO A 159 2.63 0.26 18.18
CA PRO A 159 3.36 0.74 19.37
C PRO A 159 2.99 2.16 19.86
N LYS A 160 2.10 2.89 19.15
CA LYS A 160 1.86 4.31 19.46
C LYS A 160 1.00 4.58 20.68
N THR A 161 0.20 3.63 21.13
CA THR A 161 -0.70 3.75 22.29
C THR A 161 -1.58 5.00 22.27
N LEU A 162 -2.03 5.42 21.06
CA LEU A 162 -2.89 6.58 20.85
C LEU A 162 -4.35 6.29 21.18
N ILE A 163 -4.75 5.03 21.00
CA ILE A 163 -6.10 4.51 21.29
C ILE A 163 -5.96 3.14 21.96
N THR A 164 -7.02 2.71 22.64
CA THR A 164 -7.02 1.45 23.41
C THR A 164 -7.45 0.24 22.59
N PHE A 165 -8.20 0.44 21.50
CA PHE A 165 -8.68 -0.64 20.64
C PHE A 165 -8.76 -0.19 19.18
N ASN A 166 -8.78 -1.16 18.27
CA ASN A 166 -8.90 -0.91 16.84
C ASN A 166 -10.38 -0.99 16.41
N PRO A 167 -11.03 0.13 16.02
CA PRO A 167 -12.44 0.13 15.64
C PRO A 167 -12.73 -0.64 14.34
N MET A 168 -11.72 -0.85 13.47
CA MET A 168 -11.87 -1.65 12.25
C MET A 168 -12.19 -3.14 12.52
N GLN A 169 -12.01 -3.63 13.75
CA GLN A 169 -12.39 -5.01 14.11
C GLN A 169 -13.90 -5.26 14.05
N TYR A 170 -14.69 -4.21 14.14
CA TYR A 170 -16.16 -4.28 14.12
C TYR A 170 -16.78 -3.86 12.79
N VAL A 171 -15.94 -3.54 11.79
CA VAL A 171 -16.37 -3.16 10.45
C VAL A 171 -16.54 -4.39 9.58
N VAL A 172 -17.70 -4.53 8.97
CA VAL A 172 -18.06 -5.63 8.08
C VAL A 172 -17.91 -5.19 6.63
N MET A 173 -17.25 -6.01 5.82
CA MET A 173 -17.15 -5.78 4.37
C MET A 173 -18.39 -6.39 3.68
N HIS A 174 -19.39 -5.54 3.44
CA HIS A 174 -20.59 -5.96 2.71
C HIS A 174 -20.27 -6.32 1.25
N ASN A 175 -21.08 -7.18 0.68
CA ASN A 175 -21.05 -7.47 -0.75
C ASN A 175 -22.18 -6.69 -1.41
N LYS A 176 -21.95 -6.22 -2.65
CA LYS A 176 -23.07 -5.83 -3.51
C LYS A 176 -23.93 -7.09 -3.71
N ALA A 177 -25.25 -6.94 -3.69
CA ALA A 177 -26.09 -8.00 -4.20
C ALA A 177 -25.66 -8.25 -5.65
N GLU A 178 -25.39 -9.51 -5.98
CA GLU A 178 -25.26 -9.88 -7.38
C GLU A 178 -26.66 -9.70 -7.97
N ASP A 179 -26.76 -8.92 -9.02
CA ASP A 179 -27.98 -8.87 -9.85
C ASP A 179 -28.11 -10.24 -10.52
N VAL A 180 -28.69 -11.18 -9.77
CA VAL A 180 -29.08 -12.47 -10.35
C VAL A 180 -30.27 -12.19 -11.23
N ASP A 181 -30.07 -12.20 -12.53
CA ASP A 181 -31.18 -12.20 -13.46
C ASP A 181 -31.90 -13.56 -13.33
N ILE A 182 -32.98 -13.57 -12.52
CA ILE A 182 -33.79 -14.75 -12.29
C ILE A 182 -34.48 -15.28 -13.57
N PHE A 183 -34.39 -14.52 -14.67
CA PHE A 183 -34.88 -14.91 -16.00
C PHE A 183 -33.76 -15.33 -16.94
N ALA A 184 -32.48 -15.26 -16.50
CA ALA A 184 -31.35 -15.77 -17.27
C ALA A 184 -31.55 -17.27 -17.48
N THR A 185 -31.48 -17.70 -18.72
CA THR A 185 -31.44 -19.13 -19.07
C THR A 185 -30.03 -19.65 -18.83
N GLY A 186 -29.87 -20.91 -18.36
CA GLY A 186 -28.61 -21.48 -17.88
C GLY A 186 -27.37 -21.39 -18.78
N ASP A 187 -27.52 -20.94 -20.03
CA ASP A 187 -26.43 -20.64 -20.97
C ASP A 187 -25.79 -19.26 -20.71
N ASP A 188 -26.41 -18.40 -19.91
CA ASP A 188 -25.93 -17.05 -19.59
C ASP A 188 -25.12 -16.97 -18.27
N GLU A 189 -25.10 -18.08 -17.49
CA GLU A 189 -24.45 -18.11 -16.16
C GLU A 189 -22.95 -18.49 -16.20
N GLU A 190 -22.32 -18.64 -17.34
CA GLU A 190 -20.87 -18.72 -17.36
C GLU A 190 -20.29 -17.38 -16.85
N GLU A 191 -19.64 -17.42 -15.67
CA GLU A 191 -18.74 -16.36 -15.25
C GLU A 191 -17.93 -15.93 -16.46
N LYS A 192 -18.21 -14.75 -17.00
CA LYS A 192 -17.54 -14.21 -18.19
C LYS A 192 -16.09 -13.87 -17.84
N ILE A 193 -15.26 -14.89 -17.59
CA ILE A 193 -13.84 -14.77 -17.82
C ILE A 193 -13.69 -14.61 -19.33
N SER A 194 -13.78 -13.39 -19.78
CA SER A 194 -13.63 -13.02 -21.19
C SER A 194 -12.17 -13.27 -21.61
N ALA A 195 -11.85 -14.53 -21.90
CA ALA A 195 -10.58 -14.87 -22.52
C ALA A 195 -10.60 -14.39 -23.99
N ILE A 196 -9.54 -13.71 -24.41
CA ILE A 196 -9.38 -13.32 -25.81
C ILE A 196 -9.28 -14.59 -26.68
N THR A 197 -10.09 -14.70 -27.69
CA THR A 197 -10.00 -15.81 -28.67
C THR A 197 -8.74 -15.65 -29.53
N HIS A 198 -8.25 -16.77 -30.07
CA HIS A 198 -7.07 -16.74 -30.95
C HIS A 198 -7.27 -15.79 -32.16
N LYS A 199 -8.45 -15.77 -32.76
CA LYS A 199 -8.79 -14.85 -33.86
C LYS A 199 -8.69 -13.38 -33.43
N GLN A 200 -9.22 -13.03 -32.26
CA GLN A 200 -9.10 -11.68 -31.70
C GLN A 200 -7.66 -11.30 -31.40
N PHE A 201 -6.88 -12.25 -30.86
CA PHE A 201 -5.46 -12.05 -30.60
C PHE A 201 -4.68 -11.75 -31.89
N LEU A 202 -4.88 -12.55 -32.96
CA LEU A 202 -4.24 -12.32 -34.25
C LEU A 202 -4.64 -10.95 -34.84
N SER A 203 -5.90 -10.57 -34.72
CA SER A 203 -6.38 -9.24 -35.16
C SER A 203 -5.70 -8.10 -34.38
N LEU A 204 -5.53 -8.26 -33.07
CA LEU A 204 -4.82 -7.31 -32.23
C LEU A 204 -3.35 -7.19 -32.62
N VAL A 205 -2.65 -8.32 -32.81
CA VAL A 205 -1.26 -8.34 -33.24
C VAL A 205 -1.10 -7.63 -34.58
N SER A 206 -1.91 -7.97 -35.59
CA SER A 206 -1.89 -7.33 -36.92
C SER A 206 -2.16 -5.82 -36.86
N PHE A 207 -3.05 -5.38 -35.97
CA PHE A 207 -3.31 -3.95 -35.75
C PHE A 207 -2.09 -3.24 -35.17
N LEU A 208 -1.45 -3.83 -34.15
CA LEU A 208 -0.28 -3.27 -33.47
C LEU A 208 0.94 -3.25 -34.41
N GLU A 209 1.16 -4.29 -35.22
CA GLU A 209 2.22 -4.35 -36.24
C GLU A 209 2.10 -3.22 -37.26
N ARG A 210 0.88 -2.97 -37.76
CA ARG A 210 0.63 -1.84 -38.71
C ARG A 210 0.92 -0.48 -38.09
N LYS A 211 0.86 -0.38 -36.75
CA LYS A 211 1.18 0.84 -36.00
C LYS A 211 2.64 0.88 -35.53
N GLU A 212 3.45 -0.09 -35.92
CA GLU A 212 4.85 -0.25 -35.45
C GLU A 212 4.96 -0.15 -33.91
N ASN A 213 3.97 -0.70 -33.21
CA ASN A 213 3.90 -0.58 -31.75
C ASN A 213 4.86 -1.55 -31.07
N PRO A 214 5.78 -1.07 -30.19
CA PRO A 214 6.76 -1.92 -29.54
C PRO A 214 6.14 -2.96 -28.55
N ALA A 215 4.86 -2.85 -28.25
CA ALA A 215 4.15 -3.81 -27.40
C ALA A 215 3.86 -5.15 -28.09
N VAL A 216 4.03 -5.26 -29.44
CA VAL A 216 3.75 -6.48 -30.20
C VAL A 216 4.50 -7.68 -29.62
N LEU A 217 5.81 -7.60 -29.51
CA LEU A 217 6.64 -8.73 -29.07
C LEU A 217 6.32 -9.15 -27.61
N PRO A 218 6.25 -8.25 -26.61
CA PRO A 218 5.86 -8.64 -25.27
C PRO A 218 4.47 -9.28 -25.18
N ILE A 219 3.51 -8.81 -25.97
CA ILE A 219 2.16 -9.37 -26.02
C ILE A 219 2.16 -10.77 -26.61
N GLN A 220 2.90 -11.00 -27.69
CA GLN A 220 3.07 -12.34 -28.29
C GLN A 220 3.73 -13.32 -27.31
N ILE A 221 4.82 -12.90 -26.64
CA ILE A 221 5.47 -13.72 -25.61
C ILE A 221 4.50 -14.04 -24.47
N ALA A 222 3.77 -13.02 -23.97
CA ALA A 222 2.81 -13.20 -22.89
C ALA A 222 1.70 -14.19 -23.26
N TYR A 223 1.20 -14.11 -24.49
CA TYR A 223 0.14 -15.00 -24.99
C TYR A 223 0.62 -16.44 -25.15
N TYR A 224 1.70 -16.68 -25.89
CA TYR A 224 2.18 -18.03 -26.22
C TYR A 224 2.87 -18.75 -25.05
N ALA A 225 3.50 -18.04 -24.14
CA ALA A 225 4.17 -18.63 -22.98
C ALA A 225 3.41 -18.45 -21.65
N GLY A 226 2.19 -17.86 -21.66
CA GLY A 226 1.39 -17.66 -20.45
C GLY A 226 2.06 -16.74 -19.41
N LEU A 227 2.85 -15.76 -19.84
CA LEU A 227 3.55 -14.86 -18.92
C LEU A 227 2.72 -13.64 -18.55
N ARG A 228 2.99 -13.11 -17.34
CA ARG A 228 2.52 -11.77 -17.01
C ARG A 228 3.25 -10.74 -17.87
N ILE A 229 2.57 -9.67 -18.28
CA ILE A 229 3.16 -8.66 -19.15
C ILE A 229 4.47 -8.06 -18.58
N GLY A 230 4.53 -7.84 -17.26
CA GLY A 230 5.76 -7.37 -16.61
C GLY A 230 6.91 -8.39 -16.63
N GLU A 231 6.63 -9.68 -16.66
CA GLU A 231 7.61 -10.75 -16.80
C GLU A 231 8.11 -10.82 -18.26
N ALA A 232 7.19 -10.74 -19.23
CA ALA A 232 7.53 -10.70 -20.65
C ALA A 232 8.42 -9.49 -21.01
N CYS A 233 8.10 -8.30 -20.48
CA CYS A 233 8.92 -7.09 -20.66
C CYS A 233 10.28 -7.13 -19.96
N ALA A 234 10.48 -8.04 -18.99
CA ALA A 234 11.73 -8.17 -18.25
C ALA A 234 12.70 -9.23 -18.81
N LEU A 235 12.30 -9.94 -19.87
CA LEU A 235 13.13 -10.98 -20.49
C LEU A 235 14.34 -10.37 -21.19
N THR A 236 15.44 -11.08 -21.10
CA THR A 236 16.66 -10.84 -21.90
C THR A 236 16.99 -12.08 -22.71
N TRP A 237 17.84 -11.96 -23.72
CA TRP A 237 18.25 -13.11 -24.52
C TRP A 237 18.95 -14.19 -23.70
N ASN A 238 19.56 -13.86 -22.57
CA ASN A 238 20.16 -14.83 -21.65
C ASN A 238 19.12 -15.66 -20.88
N ASP A 239 17.86 -15.25 -20.89
CA ASP A 239 16.76 -15.99 -20.27
C ASP A 239 16.03 -16.92 -21.26
N ILE A 240 16.45 -16.92 -22.55
CA ILE A 240 15.76 -17.63 -23.65
C ILE A 240 16.68 -18.70 -24.22
N ASN A 241 16.26 -19.96 -24.15
CA ASN A 241 16.86 -21.05 -24.85
C ASN A 241 16.00 -21.39 -26.09
N LEU A 242 16.49 -21.02 -27.29
CA LEU A 242 15.77 -21.26 -28.55
C LEU A 242 15.89 -22.69 -29.04
N ASP A 243 16.92 -23.40 -28.65
CA ASP A 243 17.22 -24.76 -29.10
C ASP A 243 16.37 -25.78 -28.31
N GLU A 244 16.28 -25.58 -27.00
CA GLU A 244 15.47 -26.40 -26.10
C GLU A 244 14.07 -25.79 -25.85
N GLN A 245 13.74 -24.66 -26.45
CA GLN A 245 12.43 -24.00 -26.45
C GLN A 245 11.86 -23.71 -25.04
N TYR A 246 12.67 -23.11 -24.16
CA TYR A 246 12.20 -22.65 -22.85
C TYR A 246 12.64 -21.22 -22.49
N LEU A 247 11.88 -20.61 -21.59
CA LEU A 247 12.14 -19.31 -21.00
C LEU A 247 12.41 -19.46 -19.50
N THR A 248 13.40 -18.73 -18.97
CA THR A 248 13.65 -18.64 -17.53
C THR A 248 13.17 -17.29 -17.01
N ILE A 249 12.15 -17.29 -16.15
CA ILE A 249 11.52 -16.08 -15.62
C ILE A 249 12.13 -15.78 -14.26
N ARG A 250 12.92 -14.70 -14.18
CA ARG A 250 13.66 -14.27 -12.98
C ARG A 250 13.18 -12.93 -12.45
N ARG A 251 12.67 -12.06 -13.31
CA ARG A 251 12.44 -10.64 -13.10
C ARG A 251 11.06 -10.23 -13.59
N SER A 252 10.62 -9.07 -13.16
CA SER A 252 9.41 -8.41 -13.66
C SER A 252 9.62 -6.91 -13.71
N VAL A 253 9.20 -6.28 -14.80
CA VAL A 253 9.18 -4.84 -14.98
C VAL A 253 7.82 -4.31 -14.52
N ARG A 254 7.81 -3.16 -13.89
CA ARG A 254 6.60 -2.41 -13.58
C ARG A 254 6.80 -0.93 -13.84
N ARG A 255 5.72 -0.23 -14.19
CA ARG A 255 5.72 1.23 -14.24
C ARG A 255 5.25 1.77 -12.90
N ASN A 256 6.08 2.58 -12.26
CA ASN A 256 5.69 3.35 -11.09
C ASN A 256 4.99 4.63 -11.57
N SER A 257 3.66 4.67 -11.45
CA SER A 257 2.86 5.80 -11.96
C SER A 257 3.11 7.09 -11.19
N ALA A 258 3.39 7.01 -9.88
CA ALA A 258 3.66 8.17 -9.05
C ALA A 258 4.99 8.85 -9.43
N ARG A 259 6.02 8.05 -9.75
CA ARG A 259 7.35 8.53 -10.12
C ARG A 259 7.55 8.66 -11.63
N LYS A 260 6.58 8.20 -12.43
CA LYS A 260 6.67 8.10 -13.91
C LYS A 260 7.91 7.32 -14.40
N LYS A 261 8.39 6.37 -13.61
CA LYS A 261 9.61 5.59 -13.88
C LYS A 261 9.28 4.12 -14.13
N VAL A 262 10.16 3.45 -14.85
CA VAL A 262 10.11 2.01 -15.08
C VAL A 262 11.07 1.34 -14.11
N GLU A 263 10.58 0.40 -13.33
CA GLU A 263 11.33 -0.30 -12.29
C GLU A 263 11.44 -1.79 -12.63
N LEU A 264 12.61 -2.35 -12.45
CA LEU A 264 12.89 -3.78 -12.53
C LEU A 264 12.96 -4.36 -11.11
N GLY A 265 12.27 -5.45 -10.89
CA GLY A 265 12.24 -6.14 -9.60
C GLY A 265 12.07 -7.65 -9.75
N THR A 266 11.89 -8.32 -8.63
CA THR A 266 11.61 -9.76 -8.59
C THR A 266 10.19 -10.08 -9.05
N THR A 267 9.93 -11.34 -9.44
CA THR A 267 8.58 -11.83 -9.71
C THR A 267 7.69 -11.72 -8.46
N LYS A 268 6.36 -11.72 -8.65
CA LYS A 268 5.36 -11.54 -7.55
C LYS A 268 5.56 -12.50 -6.35
N ARG A 269 6.11 -13.69 -6.58
CA ARG A 269 6.38 -14.69 -5.53
C ARG A 269 7.86 -14.89 -5.24
N LYS A 270 8.74 -14.05 -5.81
CA LYS A 270 10.21 -14.17 -5.72
C LYS A 270 10.74 -15.55 -6.18
N LYS A 271 9.98 -16.29 -7.01
CA LYS A 271 10.35 -17.61 -7.52
C LYS A 271 10.86 -17.48 -8.95
N ILE A 272 11.98 -18.12 -9.21
CA ILE A 272 12.47 -18.37 -10.56
C ILE A 272 11.76 -19.61 -11.09
N ARG A 273 11.31 -19.57 -12.34
CA ARG A 273 10.67 -20.70 -13.02
C ARG A 273 11.05 -20.73 -14.49
N THR A 274 11.01 -21.89 -15.06
CA THR A 274 11.07 -22.13 -16.50
C THR A 274 9.68 -22.35 -17.07
N VAL A 275 9.48 -21.97 -18.31
CA VAL A 275 8.26 -22.21 -19.09
C VAL A 275 8.67 -22.61 -20.49
N ASP A 276 8.18 -23.74 -20.93
CA ASP A 276 8.39 -24.23 -22.30
C ASP A 276 7.49 -23.49 -23.29
N PHE A 277 7.92 -23.39 -24.53
CA PHE A 277 7.14 -22.78 -25.61
C PHE A 277 7.30 -23.57 -26.92
N GLY A 278 6.36 -23.38 -27.83
CA GLY A 278 6.34 -24.10 -29.10
C GLY A 278 6.96 -23.33 -30.28
N ASP A 279 6.91 -23.96 -31.44
CA ASP A 279 7.53 -23.48 -32.69
C ASP A 279 7.05 -22.08 -33.08
N THR A 280 5.78 -21.76 -32.92
CA THR A 280 5.24 -20.44 -33.25
C THR A 280 5.99 -19.32 -32.52
N LEU A 281 6.25 -19.48 -31.21
CA LEU A 281 6.99 -18.48 -30.44
C LEU A 281 8.49 -18.53 -30.80
N THR A 282 9.03 -19.69 -31.13
CA THR A 282 10.39 -19.83 -31.63
C THR A 282 10.64 -18.97 -32.87
N ASP A 283 9.74 -19.02 -33.85
CA ASP A 283 9.84 -18.23 -35.09
C ASP A 283 9.72 -16.74 -34.83
N ILE A 284 8.79 -16.34 -33.96
CA ILE A 284 8.64 -14.95 -33.51
C ILE A 284 9.94 -14.43 -32.86
N LEU A 285 10.52 -15.21 -31.95
CA LEU A 285 11.74 -14.84 -31.23
C LEU A 285 12.95 -14.78 -32.17
N LYS A 286 13.10 -15.73 -33.10
CA LYS A 286 14.15 -15.70 -34.15
C LYS A 286 14.06 -14.45 -35.02
N LYS A 287 12.82 -14.08 -35.45
CA LYS A 287 12.57 -12.84 -36.20
C LYS A 287 12.96 -11.62 -35.38
N ALA A 288 12.51 -11.55 -34.12
CA ALA A 288 12.81 -10.44 -33.21
C ALA A 288 14.33 -10.29 -32.96
N ARG A 289 15.06 -11.41 -32.77
CA ARG A 289 16.53 -11.41 -32.61
C ARG A 289 17.23 -10.85 -33.85
N LYS A 290 16.78 -11.27 -35.04
CA LYS A 290 17.34 -10.78 -36.32
C LYS A 290 17.11 -9.27 -36.49
N GLU A 291 15.93 -8.78 -36.09
CA GLU A 291 15.58 -7.37 -36.15
C GLU A 291 16.39 -6.53 -35.16
N GLN A 292 16.56 -7.03 -33.92
CA GLN A 292 17.43 -6.38 -32.96
C GLN A 292 18.89 -6.30 -33.41
N LEU A 293 19.43 -7.35 -34.07
CA LEU A 293 20.74 -7.31 -34.63
C LEU A 293 20.90 -6.24 -35.73
N LYS A 294 19.89 -6.08 -36.60
CA LYS A 294 19.85 -4.99 -37.58
C LYS A 294 19.85 -3.62 -36.91
N ASN A 295 19.03 -3.44 -35.84
CA ASN A 295 18.97 -2.21 -35.08
C ASN A 295 20.30 -1.91 -34.36
N ARG A 296 20.97 -2.93 -33.86
CA ARG A 296 22.32 -2.79 -33.31
C ARG A 296 23.34 -2.28 -34.36
N MET A 297 23.30 -2.80 -35.58
CA MET A 297 24.13 -2.32 -36.65
C MET A 297 23.82 -0.85 -37.04
N LYS A 298 22.57 -0.46 -36.99
CA LYS A 298 22.11 0.89 -37.40
C LYS A 298 22.35 1.94 -36.32
N TYR A 299 22.09 1.61 -35.05
CA TYR A 299 22.04 2.56 -33.94
C TYR A 299 23.11 2.31 -32.86
N GLY A 300 23.99 1.34 -33.06
CA GLY A 300 25.01 0.97 -32.07
C GLY A 300 24.37 0.53 -30.74
N GLU A 301 24.99 0.90 -29.63
CA GLU A 301 24.51 0.52 -28.27
C GLU A 301 23.11 0.98 -27.94
N LEU A 302 22.68 2.12 -28.47
CA LEU A 302 21.31 2.66 -28.27
C LEU A 302 20.23 1.74 -28.83
N GLY A 303 20.55 0.89 -29.78
CA GLY A 303 19.60 -0.05 -30.38
C GLY A 303 19.29 -1.30 -29.57
N TYR A 304 20.02 -1.56 -28.49
CA TYR A 304 19.86 -2.84 -27.75
C TYR A 304 20.19 -2.80 -26.26
N LYS A 305 20.87 -1.76 -25.76
CA LYS A 305 21.21 -1.65 -24.35
C LYS A 305 20.15 -0.83 -23.59
N ASN A 306 19.81 -1.30 -22.41
CA ASN A 306 19.10 -0.53 -21.40
C ASN A 306 20.04 -0.30 -20.21
N TYR A 307 19.93 0.87 -19.63
CA TYR A 307 20.73 1.27 -18.48
C TYR A 307 19.87 1.20 -17.22
N TYR A 308 20.48 0.94 -16.08
CA TYR A 308 19.78 0.92 -14.82
C TYR A 308 20.53 1.65 -13.72
N LYS A 309 19.78 2.18 -12.77
CA LYS A 309 20.29 2.73 -11.53
C LYS A 309 19.73 1.95 -10.37
N GLU A 310 20.61 1.48 -9.49
CA GLU A 310 20.18 0.90 -8.23
C GLU A 310 19.68 2.00 -7.29
N VAL A 311 18.47 1.82 -6.77
CA VAL A 311 17.84 2.75 -5.81
C VAL A 311 17.57 1.97 -4.54
N VAL A 312 18.21 2.39 -3.46
CA VAL A 312 18.02 1.83 -2.12
C VAL A 312 17.14 2.79 -1.32
N GLU A 313 15.95 2.35 -0.96
CA GLU A 313 15.03 3.10 -0.13
C GLU A 313 14.79 2.36 1.18
N LYS A 314 15.41 2.83 2.26
CA LYS A 314 15.36 2.18 3.56
C LYS A 314 15.73 0.68 3.43
N ASN A 315 14.77 -0.22 3.56
CA ASN A 315 14.98 -1.68 3.48
C ASN A 315 14.64 -2.28 2.10
N ARG A 316 14.56 -1.47 1.03
CA ARG A 316 14.15 -1.93 -0.29
C ARG A 316 15.15 -1.49 -1.33
N THR A 317 15.51 -2.45 -2.18
CA THR A 317 16.31 -2.19 -3.37
C THR A 317 15.46 -2.46 -4.60
N HIS A 318 15.49 -1.56 -5.55
CA HIS A 318 14.92 -1.72 -6.87
C HIS A 318 15.83 -1.07 -7.92
N TYR A 319 15.61 -1.39 -9.18
CA TYR A 319 16.41 -0.87 -10.28
C TYR A 319 15.52 -0.02 -11.18
N GLU A 320 15.86 1.25 -11.34
CA GLU A 320 15.21 2.13 -12.31
C GLU A 320 15.84 1.94 -13.68
N LEU A 321 15.01 1.77 -14.72
CA LEU A 321 15.48 1.55 -16.11
C LEU A 321 15.43 2.84 -16.92
N TYR A 322 16.41 3.00 -17.78
CA TYR A 322 16.58 4.11 -18.71
C TYR A 322 16.95 3.64 -20.10
N ALA A 323 16.41 4.28 -21.12
CA ALA A 323 16.75 4.01 -22.52
C ALA A 323 18.07 4.66 -22.96
N MET A 324 18.53 5.70 -22.24
CA MET A 324 19.75 6.47 -22.56
C MET A 324 20.68 6.45 -21.34
N PRO A 325 22.01 6.41 -21.57
CA PRO A 325 22.99 6.46 -20.48
C PRO A 325 22.93 7.81 -19.75
N ARG A 326 23.15 7.77 -18.46
CA ARG A 326 23.34 8.94 -17.60
C ARG A 326 24.69 8.82 -16.92
N SER A 327 25.28 9.92 -16.48
CA SER A 327 26.61 9.93 -15.85
C SER A 327 26.73 9.05 -14.60
N GLU A 328 25.63 8.76 -13.94
CA GLU A 328 25.53 7.95 -12.70
C GLU A 328 25.02 6.52 -12.94
N ASP A 329 24.73 6.14 -14.19
CA ASP A 329 24.11 4.87 -14.49
C ASP A 329 25.17 3.78 -14.73
N VAL A 330 24.86 2.56 -14.29
CA VAL A 330 25.63 1.36 -14.61
C VAL A 330 25.01 0.71 -15.86
N PRO A 331 25.80 0.37 -16.88
CA PRO A 331 25.30 -0.27 -18.10
C PRO A 331 24.76 -1.68 -17.90
#